data_8bf3afcc4686820bdfbe9515e0099ba5
#
_entry.id   8bf3afcc4686820bdfbe9515e0099ba5
#
_cell.length_a   1.000
_cell.length_b   1.000
_cell.length_c   1.000
_cell.angle_alpha   90.00
_cell.angle_beta   90.00
_cell.angle_gamma   90.00
#
_symmetry.space_group_name_H-M   'P 1'
#
loop_
_entity.id
_entity.type
_entity.pdbx_description
1 polymer ?
#
loop_
_entity_poly.entity_id
_entity_poly.type
_entity_poly.pdbx_seq_one_letter_code
_entity_poly.pdbx_strand_id
1 'polypeptide(L)' 'MAKITADTLIIECLQLNPNAPEILMAAGMHCFGCAMAHGETVAEAVAVHGEDLEALLAKLNEGLDD' A
#
# COMPACT_ATOMS: atom_id res chain seq x y z
N MET A 1 6.42 6.19 -14.86
CA MET A 1 6.82 5.08 -14.04
C MET A 1 6.17 5.13 -12.70
N ALA A 2 5.08 4.46 -12.61
CA ALA A 2 4.25 4.53 -11.43
C ALA A 2 4.59 3.37 -10.50
N LYS A 3 5.69 3.51 -9.78
CA LYS A 3 6.12 2.45 -8.88
C LYS A 3 5.83 2.84 -7.43
N ILE A 4 5.26 1.90 -6.71
CA ILE A 4 4.92 2.11 -5.32
C ILE A 4 6.13 1.78 -4.45
N THR A 5 6.47 2.69 -3.55
CA THR A 5 7.60 2.52 -2.62
C THR A 5 7.11 2.65 -1.20
N ALA A 6 8.04 2.45 -0.26
CA ALA A 6 7.71 2.59 1.16
C ALA A 6 7.23 4.00 1.51
N ASP A 7 7.68 4.99 0.77
CA ASP A 7 7.33 6.39 1.03
C ASP A 7 6.06 6.82 0.30
N THR A 8 5.49 5.96 -0.52
CA THR A 8 4.26 6.28 -1.24
C THR A 8 3.10 6.33 -0.24
N LEU A 9 2.28 7.37 -0.34
CA LEU A 9 1.10 7.47 0.51
C LEU A 9 0.09 6.39 0.13
N ILE A 10 -0.65 5.94 1.12
CA ILE A 10 -1.67 4.90 0.88
C ILE A 10 -2.68 5.39 -0.17
N ILE A 11 -3.09 6.66 -0.08
CA ILE A 11 -4.04 7.20 -1.05
C ILE A 11 -3.44 7.18 -2.45
N GLU A 12 -2.13 7.41 -2.56
CA GLU A 12 -1.47 7.35 -3.86
C GLU A 12 -1.44 5.93 -4.40
N CYS A 13 -1.27 4.94 -3.52
CA CYS A 13 -1.31 3.54 -3.93
C CYS A 13 -2.63 3.21 -4.61
N LEU A 14 -3.72 3.72 -4.06
CA LEU A 14 -5.05 3.45 -4.62
C LEU A 14 -5.22 4.09 -6.00
N GLN A 15 -4.53 5.20 -6.22
CA GLN A 15 -4.57 5.87 -7.51
C GLN A 15 -3.69 5.18 -8.55
N LEU A 16 -2.54 4.67 -8.10
CA LEU A 16 -1.58 4.05 -9.01
C LEU A 16 -1.96 2.62 -9.38
N ASN A 17 -2.61 1.91 -8.47
CA ASN A 17 -2.97 0.52 -8.69
C ASN A 17 -4.41 0.29 -8.28
N PRO A 18 -5.31 0.04 -9.25
CA PRO A 18 -6.72 -0.16 -8.93
C PRO A 18 -6.98 -1.41 -8.08
N ASN A 19 -6.03 -2.32 -8.03
CA ASN A 19 -6.16 -3.53 -7.20
C ASN A 19 -5.60 -3.33 -5.79
N ALA A 20 -5.08 -2.14 -5.49
CA ALA A 20 -4.48 -1.89 -4.19
C ALA A 20 -5.42 -2.18 -3.01
N PRO A 21 -6.71 -1.80 -3.08
CA PRO A 21 -7.61 -2.10 -1.95
C PRO A 21 -7.65 -3.58 -1.61
N GLU A 22 -7.73 -4.44 -2.64
CA GLU A 22 -7.77 -5.88 -2.42
C GLU A 22 -6.45 -6.39 -1.83
N ILE A 23 -5.36 -5.86 -2.35
CA ILE A 23 -4.03 -6.27 -1.89
C ILE A 23 -3.83 -5.88 -0.43
N LEU A 24 -4.21 -4.67 -0.07
CA LEU A 24 -4.06 -4.18 1.29
C LEU A 24 -4.94 -4.96 2.25
N MET A 25 -6.17 -5.28 1.85
CA MET A 25 -7.06 -6.05 2.69
C MET A 25 -6.54 -7.48 2.87
N ALA A 26 -5.98 -8.06 1.83
CA ALA A 26 -5.41 -9.40 1.92
C ALA A 26 -4.21 -9.43 2.86
N ALA A 27 -3.53 -8.31 3.02
CA ALA A 27 -2.40 -8.20 3.94
C ALA A 27 -2.85 -7.91 5.38
N GLY A 28 -4.16 -7.87 5.62
CA GLY A 28 -4.67 -7.65 6.97
C GLY A 28 -4.98 -6.20 7.29
N MET A 29 -4.87 -5.32 6.33
CA MET A 29 -5.08 -3.89 6.54
C MET A 29 -6.54 -3.52 6.24
N HIS A 30 -7.42 -3.98 7.11
CA HIS A 30 -8.86 -3.77 6.89
C HIS A 30 -9.29 -2.33 7.11
N CYS A 31 -8.48 -1.56 7.79
CA CYS A 31 -8.81 -0.17 8.11
C CYS A 31 -7.92 0.83 7.36
N PHE A 32 -7.57 0.49 6.11
CA PHE A 32 -6.70 1.38 5.36
C PHE A 32 -7.35 2.75 5.10
N GLY A 33 -8.65 2.85 5.29
CA GLY A 33 -9.32 4.14 5.21
C GLY A 33 -8.77 5.14 6.22
N CYS A 34 -8.39 4.66 7.40
CA CYS A 34 -7.78 5.52 8.41
C CYS A 34 -6.40 5.99 7.96
N ALA A 35 -5.64 5.09 7.34
CA ALA A 35 -4.32 5.44 6.83
C ALA A 35 -4.43 6.53 5.77
N MET A 36 -5.46 6.44 4.91
CA MET A 36 -5.68 7.46 3.89
C MET A 36 -6.01 8.80 4.53
N ALA A 37 -6.87 8.79 5.54
CA ALA A 37 -7.30 10.01 6.20
C ALA A 37 -6.14 10.71 6.90
N HIS A 38 -5.19 9.94 7.40
CA HIS A 38 -4.04 10.49 8.10
C HIS A 38 -2.85 10.76 7.19
N GLY A 39 -2.96 10.42 5.91
CA GLY A 39 -1.87 10.61 4.97
C GLY A 39 -0.67 9.74 5.27
N GLU A 40 -0.90 8.53 5.74
CA GLU A 40 0.18 7.60 6.06
C GLU A 40 0.81 7.01 4.81
N THR A 41 2.10 6.74 4.91
CA THR A 41 2.82 6.04 3.84
C THR A 41 2.61 4.54 3.99
N VAL A 42 3.02 3.79 2.95
CA VAL A 42 2.97 2.33 3.00
C VAL A 42 3.78 1.81 4.18
N ALA A 43 4.99 2.35 4.39
CA ALA A 43 5.84 1.91 5.49
C ALA A 43 5.19 2.15 6.85
N GLU A 44 4.55 3.30 7.01
CA GLU A 44 3.89 3.63 8.26
C GLU A 44 2.71 2.70 8.54
N ALA A 45 1.92 2.45 7.51
CA ALA A 45 0.77 1.56 7.64
C ALA A 45 1.21 0.13 7.97
N VAL A 46 2.26 -0.34 7.31
CA VAL A 46 2.78 -1.69 7.54
C VAL A 46 3.32 -1.83 8.96
N ALA A 47 3.98 -0.79 9.46
CA ALA A 47 4.55 -0.83 10.81
C ALA A 47 3.44 -1.04 11.86
N VAL A 48 2.29 -0.43 11.64
CA VAL A 48 1.16 -0.56 12.58
C VAL A 48 0.62 -1.99 12.56
N HIS A 49 0.58 -2.61 11.37
CA HIS A 49 -0.02 -3.93 11.22
C HIS A 49 0.98 -5.08 11.33
N GLY A 50 2.26 -4.78 11.41
CA GLY A 50 3.29 -5.81 11.53
C GLY A 50 3.46 -6.65 10.28
N GLU A 51 3.12 -6.12 9.13
CA GLU A 51 3.23 -6.83 7.86
C GLU A 51 4.65 -6.75 7.31
N ASP A 52 4.93 -7.62 6.33
CA ASP A 52 6.22 -7.62 5.65
C ASP A 52 6.18 -6.55 4.55
N LEU A 53 6.92 -5.47 4.75
CA LEU A 53 6.90 -4.34 3.82
C LEU A 53 7.34 -4.75 2.42
N GLU A 54 8.42 -5.53 2.32
CA GLU A 54 8.93 -5.93 1.01
C GLU A 54 7.95 -6.80 0.25
N ALA A 55 7.32 -7.74 0.95
CA ALA A 55 6.34 -8.61 0.33
C ALA A 55 5.12 -7.81 -0.14
N LEU A 56 4.69 -6.85 0.68
CA LEU A 56 3.55 -6.03 0.31
C LEU A 56 3.87 -5.14 -0.89
N LEU A 57 5.06 -4.54 -0.90
CA LEU A 57 5.47 -3.71 -2.03
C LEU A 57 5.54 -4.53 -3.31
N ALA A 58 6.02 -5.76 -3.22
CA ALA A 58 6.08 -6.62 -4.40
C ALA A 58 4.69 -6.85 -4.96
N LYS A 59 3.71 -7.07 -4.10
CA LYS A 59 2.33 -7.29 -4.54
C LYS A 59 1.72 -6.02 -5.10
N LEU A 60 1.98 -4.89 -4.45
CA LEU A 60 1.42 -3.61 -4.92
C LEU A 60 1.99 -3.21 -6.27
N ASN A 61 3.21 -3.62 -6.56
CA ASN A 61 3.85 -3.31 -7.84
C ASN A 61 3.63 -4.37 -8.90
N GLU A 62 3.00 -5.47 -8.54
CA GLU A 62 2.73 -6.54 -9.48
C GLU A 62 1.79 -6.05 -10.57
N GLY A 63 2.23 -6.16 -11.80
CA GLY A 63 1.44 -5.67 -12.91
C GLY A 63 1.62 -4.21 -13.23
N LEU A 64 2.36 -3.48 -12.42
CA LEU A 64 2.70 -2.09 -12.73
C LEU A 64 4.01 -2.08 -13.50
N ASP A 65 4.00 -1.42 -14.65
CA ASP A 65 5.20 -1.29 -15.48
C ASP A 65 5.93 -0.02 -15.13
N ASP A 66 7.20 -0.16 -14.98
CA ASP A 66 8.06 1.02 -14.77
C ASP A 66 8.53 1.59 -16.07
#